data_49b1ce6d74604e840d95de42a16ff29e
#
_entry.id   49b1ce6d74604e840d95de42a16ff29e
#
_cell.length_a   1.000
_cell.length_b   1.000
_cell.length_c   1.000
_cell.angle_alpha   90.00
_cell.angle_beta   90.00
_cell.angle_gamma   90.00
#
_symmetry.space_group_name_H-M   'P 1'
#
loop_
_entity.id
_entity.type
_entity.pdbx_description
1 polymer ?
#
loop_
_entity_poly.entity_id
_entity_poly.type
_entity_poly.pdbx_seq_one_letter_code
_entity_poly.pdbx_strand_id
1 'polypeptide(L)'
;MKNLSALFLLLIIGCNYSPKHSSLEKSGGVPLINVEENLDTNISSCFMLSEAATDVDFIKLEVTINSMIRDIRNVIIAEDYVLVDDYSEGVFRFSKGGKFLNKIGEKGNGPDEYLYVNQVILNEKNNEVLLFTGRGIKIYTIEGSYKRSLPNTNMEELFSGIENRILFFDDYLFLNDKLPVLFPKKDLWTFALVDSTFTIQEKYFNPAFAGKESDIIANKALHIGWKNYWNEGFASVDFYDNTFKMCYYGGDTIYEFNKNTKEFLPVYIISLGERPSFEISHQWIKDPIFFNYLWFSNFYDSETYLYLFLGKSDNSYIIRYDKTNGELRSYKSESPIKEINLPGSPNFIIRNRTNSFVLINDISGGNPFEVEYKSSNGKYWVDVITSSDLKENINIADLKRQSVKNENSKAQLVNLINESTEEDNPILLISKLK
;
A
#
# COMPACT_ATOMS: atom_id res chain seq x y z
N MET A 1 -47.98 -39.85 -26.74
CA MET A 1 -46.97 -38.80 -26.66
C MET A 1 -46.59 -38.65 -25.18
N LYS A 2 -45.45 -39.22 -24.81
CA LYS A 2 -45.01 -39.36 -23.41
C LYS A 2 -44.10 -38.20 -23.06
N ASN A 3 -44.47 -37.43 -22.06
CA ASN A 3 -43.62 -36.39 -21.47
C ASN A 3 -42.52 -37.05 -20.61
N LEU A 4 -41.26 -36.81 -20.96
CA LEU A 4 -40.10 -37.20 -20.20
C LEU A 4 -39.62 -35.98 -19.40
N SER A 5 -39.95 -35.93 -18.13
CA SER A 5 -39.39 -34.96 -17.18
C SER A 5 -38.00 -35.44 -16.76
N ALA A 6 -36.98 -34.76 -17.19
CA ALA A 6 -35.61 -35.00 -16.71
C ALA A 6 -35.40 -34.31 -15.36
N LEU A 7 -35.30 -35.12 -14.32
CA LEU A 7 -34.95 -34.72 -12.96
C LEU A 7 -33.43 -34.53 -12.90
N PHE A 8 -32.96 -33.27 -12.83
CA PHE A 8 -31.55 -32.96 -12.61
C PHE A 8 -31.25 -33.14 -11.11
N LEU A 9 -30.60 -34.22 -10.77
CA LEU A 9 -30.07 -34.47 -9.41
C LEU A 9 -28.76 -33.73 -9.26
N LEU A 10 -28.77 -32.59 -8.55
CA LEU A 10 -27.58 -31.89 -8.13
C LEU A 10 -26.87 -32.69 -7.02
N LEU A 11 -25.85 -33.43 -7.39
CA LEU A 11 -24.91 -34.03 -6.45
C LEU A 11 -24.05 -32.90 -5.84
N ILE A 12 -24.42 -32.46 -4.64
CA ILE A 12 -23.57 -31.66 -3.78
C ILE A 12 -22.46 -32.59 -3.26
N ILE A 13 -21.33 -32.64 -3.94
CA ILE A 13 -20.12 -33.25 -3.40
C ILE A 13 -19.60 -32.25 -2.34
N GLY A 14 -20.03 -32.44 -1.11
CA GLY A 14 -19.42 -31.81 0.04
C GLY A 14 -18.03 -32.38 0.23
N CYS A 15 -17.01 -31.65 -0.20
CA CYS A 15 -15.65 -31.89 0.26
C CYS A 15 -15.63 -31.64 1.77
N ASN A 16 -15.70 -32.69 2.58
CA ASN A 16 -15.36 -32.64 3.98
C ASN A 16 -13.83 -32.36 4.07
N TYR A 17 -13.46 -31.10 4.09
CA TYR A 17 -12.11 -30.67 4.40
C TYR A 17 -11.98 -30.65 5.92
N SER A 18 -11.30 -31.64 6.48
CA SER A 18 -10.83 -31.56 7.87
C SER A 18 -9.56 -30.70 7.85
N PRO A 19 -9.57 -29.50 8.44
CA PRO A 19 -8.35 -28.72 8.55
C PRO A 19 -7.33 -29.53 9.38
N LYS A 20 -6.20 -29.85 8.78
CA LYS A 20 -5.05 -30.27 9.58
C LYS A 20 -4.76 -29.13 10.54
N HIS A 21 -4.89 -29.37 11.85
CA HIS A 21 -4.37 -28.45 12.85
C HIS A 21 -2.86 -28.31 12.61
N SER A 22 -2.47 -27.28 11.87
CA SER A 22 -1.08 -26.88 11.77
C SER A 22 -0.73 -26.24 13.11
N SER A 23 0.04 -26.94 13.94
CA SER A 23 0.78 -26.26 15.00
C SER A 23 1.56 -25.15 14.31
N LEU A 24 1.43 -23.90 14.77
CA LEU A 24 2.19 -22.77 14.25
C LEU A 24 3.66 -23.15 14.20
N GLU A 25 4.18 -23.34 13.00
CA GLU A 25 5.60 -23.64 12.81
C GLU A 25 6.43 -22.44 13.24
N LYS A 26 7.57 -22.69 13.85
CA LYS A 26 8.47 -21.63 14.35
C LYS A 26 9.91 -21.91 13.95
N SER A 27 10.61 -20.87 13.55
CA SER A 27 12.05 -20.88 13.33
C SER A 27 12.70 -19.94 14.34
N GLY A 28 13.53 -20.48 15.24
CA GLY A 28 14.13 -19.68 16.30
C GLY A 28 13.16 -18.98 17.25
N GLY A 29 11.92 -19.53 17.41
CA GLY A 29 10.86 -18.93 18.21
C GLY A 29 9.95 -17.96 17.44
N VAL A 30 10.30 -17.57 16.22
CA VAL A 30 9.52 -16.68 15.33
C VAL A 30 8.58 -17.54 14.47
N PRO A 31 7.31 -17.16 14.28
CA PRO A 31 6.39 -17.84 13.38
C PRO A 31 6.94 -17.95 11.96
N LEU A 32 6.88 -19.16 11.39
CA LEU A 32 7.29 -19.47 10.02
C LEU A 32 6.03 -19.63 9.16
N ILE A 33 5.94 -18.87 8.09
CA ILE A 33 4.85 -18.93 7.12
C ILE A 33 5.33 -19.69 5.89
N ASN A 34 4.93 -20.94 5.74
CA ASN A 34 5.34 -21.83 4.64
C ASN A 34 4.57 -21.54 3.36
N VAL A 35 4.94 -20.46 2.67
CA VAL A 35 4.25 -20.03 1.45
C VAL A 35 4.53 -20.97 0.29
N GLU A 36 5.80 -21.36 0.06
CA GLU A 36 6.17 -22.20 -1.09
C GLU A 36 5.39 -23.50 -1.13
N GLU A 37 5.30 -24.19 -0.01
CA GLU A 37 4.60 -25.49 0.08
C GLU A 37 3.08 -25.35 -0.09
N ASN A 38 2.53 -24.17 0.19
CA ASN A 38 1.09 -23.92 0.18
C ASN A 38 0.64 -23.08 -1.03
N LEU A 39 1.56 -22.60 -1.86
CA LEU A 39 1.23 -21.68 -2.96
C LEU A 39 0.19 -22.27 -3.92
N ASP A 40 0.32 -23.56 -4.24
CA ASP A 40 -0.51 -24.25 -5.23
C ASP A 40 -1.57 -25.19 -4.60
N THR A 41 -1.67 -25.26 -3.28
CA THR A 41 -2.55 -26.26 -2.60
C THR A 41 -3.98 -25.78 -2.37
N ASN A 42 -4.21 -24.49 -2.18
CA ASN A 42 -5.52 -23.89 -1.89
C ASN A 42 -5.72 -22.61 -2.71
N ILE A 43 -5.60 -22.73 -4.02
CA ILE A 43 -5.73 -21.56 -4.90
C ILE A 43 -7.20 -21.24 -5.13
N SER A 44 -7.61 -20.01 -4.83
CA SER A 44 -8.85 -19.40 -5.29
C SER A 44 -8.54 -18.40 -6.41
N SER A 45 -9.36 -18.40 -7.45
CA SER A 45 -9.29 -17.38 -8.50
C SER A 45 -9.94 -16.05 -8.08
N CYS A 46 -10.67 -16.04 -6.98
CA CYS A 46 -11.45 -14.91 -6.52
C CYS A 46 -11.17 -14.63 -5.05
N PHE A 47 -10.83 -13.39 -4.73
CA PHE A 47 -10.76 -12.90 -3.37
C PHE A 47 -11.95 -11.99 -3.10
N MET A 48 -12.81 -12.41 -2.16
CA MET A 48 -13.99 -11.64 -1.81
C MET A 48 -13.64 -10.56 -0.79
N LEU A 49 -14.18 -9.37 -0.95
CA LEU A 49 -13.95 -8.26 -0.01
C LEU A 49 -14.42 -8.64 1.40
N SER A 50 -15.53 -9.39 1.50
CA SER A 50 -16.03 -9.87 2.80
C SER A 50 -15.09 -10.84 3.53
N GLU A 51 -14.07 -11.38 2.87
CA GLU A 51 -13.05 -12.19 3.54
C GLU A 51 -12.02 -11.34 4.30
N ALA A 52 -11.84 -10.09 3.89
CA ALA A 52 -10.89 -9.14 4.50
C ALA A 52 -11.56 -8.07 5.35
N ALA A 53 -12.78 -7.70 5.01
CA ALA A 53 -13.46 -6.54 5.57
C ALA A 53 -14.87 -6.87 6.08
N THR A 54 -15.41 -5.98 6.91
CA THR A 54 -16.75 -6.13 7.50
C THR A 54 -17.81 -5.34 6.76
N ASP A 55 -17.43 -4.18 6.20
CA ASP A 55 -18.34 -3.23 5.61
C ASP A 55 -17.67 -2.37 4.53
N VAL A 56 -18.47 -1.64 3.75
CA VAL A 56 -18.04 -0.62 2.79
C VAL A 56 -18.89 0.62 2.98
N ASP A 57 -18.24 1.74 3.31
CA ASP A 57 -18.84 3.06 3.36
C ASP A 57 -18.47 3.84 2.10
N PHE A 58 -19.38 4.70 1.65
CA PHE A 58 -19.18 5.57 0.49
C PHE A 58 -19.15 7.02 0.93
N ILE A 59 -18.07 7.73 0.59
CA ILE A 59 -17.93 9.15 0.86
C ILE A 59 -17.91 9.90 -0.47
N LYS A 60 -19.02 10.57 -0.80
CA LYS A 60 -19.08 11.51 -1.91
C LYS A 60 -18.48 12.83 -1.44
N LEU A 61 -17.35 13.22 -2.03
CA LEU A 61 -16.67 14.46 -1.68
C LEU A 61 -17.41 15.66 -2.28
N GLU A 62 -17.77 16.63 -1.42
CA GLU A 62 -18.51 17.82 -1.82
C GLU A 62 -17.73 18.65 -2.85
N VAL A 63 -18.42 19.06 -3.93
CA VAL A 63 -17.88 19.96 -4.94
C VAL A 63 -18.25 21.38 -4.60
N THR A 64 -17.24 22.21 -4.43
CA THR A 64 -17.39 23.68 -4.31
C THR A 64 -16.32 24.34 -5.17
N ILE A 65 -16.40 25.64 -5.39
CA ILE A 65 -15.34 26.38 -6.09
C ILE A 65 -13.97 26.23 -5.42
N ASN A 66 -13.94 25.87 -4.13
CA ASN A 66 -12.71 25.73 -3.33
C ASN A 66 -12.32 24.27 -3.08
N SER A 67 -13.09 23.29 -3.54
CA SER A 67 -12.88 21.87 -3.24
C SER A 67 -12.95 20.97 -4.48
N MET A 68 -12.60 21.50 -5.63
CA MET A 68 -12.52 20.70 -6.86
C MET A 68 -11.27 19.82 -6.82
N ILE A 69 -11.46 18.51 -6.98
CA ILE A 69 -10.42 17.50 -6.97
C ILE A 69 -10.24 16.96 -8.38
N ARG A 70 -9.00 16.79 -8.83
CA ARG A 70 -8.67 16.32 -10.18
C ARG A 70 -7.84 15.04 -10.20
N ASP A 71 -6.84 14.96 -9.33
CA ASP A 71 -5.85 13.88 -9.35
C ASP A 71 -5.42 13.53 -7.92
N ILE A 72 -6.13 12.56 -7.32
CA ILE A 72 -5.86 12.12 -5.96
C ILE A 72 -4.54 11.36 -5.94
N ARG A 73 -3.58 11.85 -5.15
CA ARG A 73 -2.31 11.20 -4.91
C ARG A 73 -2.30 10.39 -3.61
N ASN A 74 -3.03 10.83 -2.61
CA ASN A 74 -3.11 10.16 -1.32
C ASN A 74 -4.40 10.51 -0.58
N VAL A 75 -4.88 9.56 0.21
CA VAL A 75 -6.03 9.72 1.10
C VAL A 75 -5.63 9.31 2.51
N ILE A 76 -5.81 10.20 3.48
CA ILE A 76 -5.53 9.94 4.89
C ILE A 76 -6.85 9.95 5.65
N ILE A 77 -7.18 8.81 6.26
CA ILE A 77 -8.40 8.63 7.04
C ILE A 77 -8.07 8.87 8.52
N ALA A 78 -8.46 10.01 9.04
CA ALA A 78 -8.39 10.34 10.46
C ALA A 78 -9.67 9.89 11.19
N GLU A 79 -9.74 10.10 12.51
CA GLU A 79 -10.92 9.70 13.30
C GLU A 79 -12.20 10.42 12.84
N ASP A 80 -12.17 11.76 12.69
CA ASP A 80 -13.34 12.59 12.43
C ASP A 80 -13.41 13.20 11.01
N TYR A 81 -12.36 13.06 10.23
CA TYR A 81 -12.23 13.69 8.91
C TYR A 81 -11.37 12.86 7.96
N VAL A 82 -11.35 13.31 6.71
CA VAL A 82 -10.49 12.76 5.66
C VAL A 82 -9.64 13.87 5.09
N LEU A 83 -8.34 13.64 4.91
CA LEU A 83 -7.48 14.49 4.10
C LEU A 83 -7.32 13.85 2.73
N VAL A 84 -7.50 14.66 1.71
CA VAL A 84 -7.27 14.28 0.31
C VAL A 84 -6.14 15.14 -0.24
N ASP A 85 -5.07 14.48 -0.65
CA ASP A 85 -3.93 15.11 -1.28
C ASP A 85 -4.10 15.02 -2.80
N ASP A 86 -4.42 16.15 -3.41
CA ASP A 86 -4.53 16.30 -4.85
C ASP A 86 -3.24 16.86 -5.44
N TYR A 87 -2.71 16.20 -6.47
CA TYR A 87 -1.44 16.58 -7.09
C TYR A 87 -1.47 18.02 -7.63
N SER A 88 -2.59 18.41 -8.24
CA SER A 88 -2.73 19.70 -8.93
C SER A 88 -3.20 20.82 -8.02
N GLU A 89 -4.09 20.52 -7.06
CA GLU A 89 -4.85 21.54 -6.32
C GLU A 89 -4.40 21.71 -4.87
N GLY A 90 -3.69 20.72 -4.29
CA GLY A 90 -3.17 20.75 -2.93
C GLY A 90 -3.91 19.82 -1.97
N VAL A 91 -3.94 20.16 -0.69
CA VAL A 91 -4.46 19.26 0.35
C VAL A 91 -5.78 19.78 0.88
N PHE A 92 -6.81 18.93 0.83
CA PHE A 92 -8.17 19.23 1.24
C PHE A 92 -8.56 18.43 2.49
N ARG A 93 -9.36 19.03 3.34
CA ARG A 93 -9.99 18.37 4.47
C ARG A 93 -11.49 18.29 4.27
N PHE A 94 -12.03 17.07 4.42
CA PHE A 94 -13.45 16.79 4.36
C PHE A 94 -13.92 16.12 5.65
N SER A 95 -15.17 16.31 6.02
CA SER A 95 -15.78 15.50 7.09
C SER A 95 -15.93 14.03 6.65
N LYS A 96 -16.20 13.13 7.57
CA LYS A 96 -16.55 11.72 7.25
C LYS A 96 -17.80 11.60 6.36
N GLY A 97 -18.67 12.59 6.36
CA GLY A 97 -19.82 12.64 5.44
C GLY A 97 -19.52 13.29 4.09
N GLY A 98 -18.25 13.59 3.79
CA GLY A 98 -17.83 14.16 2.50
C GLY A 98 -17.97 15.68 2.39
N LYS A 99 -18.46 16.39 3.42
CA LYS A 99 -18.58 17.84 3.38
C LYS A 99 -17.21 18.51 3.42
N PHE A 100 -16.97 19.44 2.51
CA PHE A 100 -15.73 20.24 2.50
C PHE A 100 -15.60 21.07 3.78
N LEU A 101 -14.45 21.05 4.41
CA LEU A 101 -14.15 21.81 5.63
C LEU A 101 -13.19 22.97 5.34
N ASN A 102 -11.99 22.65 4.83
CA ASN A 102 -10.96 23.64 4.50
C ASN A 102 -9.85 23.05 3.63
N LYS A 103 -9.01 23.91 3.06
CA LYS A 103 -7.69 23.54 2.54
C LYS A 103 -6.64 23.58 3.63
N ILE A 104 -5.57 22.82 3.45
CA ILE A 104 -4.37 22.84 4.32
C ILE A 104 -3.31 23.71 3.63
N GLY A 105 -3.21 24.97 4.08
CA GLY A 105 -2.37 25.97 3.43
C GLY A 105 -2.85 26.35 2.02
N GLU A 106 -2.08 27.20 1.35
CA GLU A 106 -2.37 27.67 0.01
C GLU A 106 -1.19 27.45 -0.95
N LYS A 107 -1.51 27.27 -2.24
CA LYS A 107 -0.48 27.20 -3.28
C LYS A 107 -0.03 28.60 -3.67
N GLY A 108 1.29 28.83 -3.66
CA GLY A 108 1.88 30.10 -4.03
C GLY A 108 3.36 30.19 -3.69
N ASN A 109 3.90 31.42 -3.76
CA ASN A 109 5.31 31.71 -3.53
C ASN A 109 5.58 32.42 -2.18
N GLY A 110 4.56 32.68 -1.40
CA GLY A 110 4.67 33.32 -0.09
C GLY A 110 5.40 32.44 0.94
N PRO A 111 5.82 33.04 2.06
CA PRO A 111 6.60 32.34 3.08
C PRO A 111 5.82 31.22 3.78
N ASP A 112 4.51 31.35 3.82
CA ASP A 112 3.54 30.41 4.37
C ASP A 112 2.81 29.54 3.31
N GLU A 113 3.13 29.73 2.03
CA GLU A 113 2.55 29.04 0.87
C GLU A 113 3.51 27.95 0.35
N TYR A 114 2.99 27.03 -0.47
CA TYR A 114 3.77 25.98 -1.12
C TYR A 114 3.48 25.91 -2.62
N LEU A 115 4.50 25.59 -3.43
CA LEU A 115 4.33 25.40 -4.87
C LEU A 115 3.76 24.00 -5.20
N TYR A 116 4.30 22.99 -4.57
CA TYR A 116 3.88 21.60 -4.70
C TYR A 116 4.19 20.84 -3.41
N VAL A 117 3.48 19.76 -3.21
CA VAL A 117 3.64 18.86 -2.07
C VAL A 117 4.16 17.53 -2.60
N ASN A 118 5.20 16.97 -1.99
CA ASN A 118 5.71 15.65 -2.31
C ASN A 118 5.06 14.58 -1.45
N GLN A 119 4.77 14.92 -0.19
CA GLN A 119 4.15 14.03 0.77
C GLN A 119 3.37 14.81 1.81
N VAL A 120 2.24 14.26 2.21
CA VAL A 120 1.42 14.76 3.31
C VAL A 120 1.53 13.78 4.48
N ILE A 121 1.76 14.28 5.67
CA ILE A 121 1.75 13.51 6.91
C ILE A 121 0.81 14.18 7.89
N LEU A 122 -0.03 13.37 8.51
CA LEU A 122 -0.90 13.79 9.60
C LEU A 122 -0.29 13.38 10.94
N ASN A 123 -0.10 14.35 11.81
CA ASN A 123 0.20 14.14 13.22
C ASN A 123 -1.07 14.44 14.05
N GLU A 124 -1.92 13.41 14.21
CA GLU A 124 -3.20 13.54 14.92
C GLU A 124 -3.02 14.01 16.36
N LYS A 125 -1.98 13.53 17.04
CA LYS A 125 -1.71 13.86 18.43
C LYS A 125 -1.52 15.37 18.67
N ASN A 126 -0.87 16.06 17.72
CA ASN A 126 -0.59 17.49 17.79
C ASN A 126 -1.54 18.34 16.96
N ASN A 127 -2.51 17.73 16.27
CA ASN A 127 -3.38 18.37 15.29
C ASN A 127 -2.58 19.16 14.22
N GLU A 128 -1.51 18.54 13.71
CA GLU A 128 -0.63 19.13 12.73
C GLU A 128 -0.62 18.33 11.43
N VAL A 129 -0.57 19.05 10.31
CA VAL A 129 -0.33 18.49 8.98
C VAL A 129 1.04 18.97 8.50
N LEU A 130 1.92 18.03 8.22
CA LEU A 130 3.25 18.28 7.69
C LEU A 130 3.21 18.11 6.18
N LEU A 131 3.52 19.17 5.44
CA LEU A 131 3.62 19.15 4.00
C LEU A 131 5.09 19.18 3.59
N PHE A 132 5.54 18.10 2.95
CA PHE A 132 6.88 18.02 2.37
C PHE A 132 6.86 18.68 1.02
N THR A 133 7.63 19.74 0.87
CA THR A 133 7.69 20.59 -0.32
C THR A 133 9.11 20.66 -0.84
N GLY A 134 9.30 21.12 -2.06
CA GLY A 134 10.67 21.34 -2.60
C GLY A 134 11.50 22.36 -1.83
N ARG A 135 10.88 23.13 -0.91
CA ARG A 135 11.56 24.17 -0.11
C ARG A 135 11.70 23.79 1.37
N GLY A 136 11.43 22.55 1.73
CA GLY A 136 11.44 22.06 3.11
C GLY A 136 10.07 21.59 3.57
N ILE A 137 9.93 21.42 4.87
CA ILE A 137 8.70 20.95 5.50
C ILE A 137 7.95 22.17 6.01
N LYS A 138 6.70 22.30 5.60
CA LYS A 138 5.77 23.28 6.15
C LYS A 138 4.77 22.60 7.06
N ILE A 139 4.54 23.17 8.21
CA ILE A 139 3.65 22.63 9.23
C ILE A 139 2.46 23.56 9.39
N TYR A 140 1.27 22.97 9.25
CA TYR A 140 -0.01 23.65 9.37
C TYR A 140 -0.83 23.02 10.50
N THR A 141 -1.83 23.75 11.00
CA THR A 141 -2.89 23.15 11.79
C THR A 141 -3.86 22.37 10.88
N ILE A 142 -4.69 21.51 11.43
CA ILE A 142 -5.74 20.81 10.66
C ILE A 142 -6.80 21.75 10.09
N GLU A 143 -6.91 22.97 10.62
CA GLU A 143 -7.77 24.06 10.07
C GLU A 143 -7.09 24.81 8.91
N GLY A 144 -5.86 24.42 8.54
CA GLY A 144 -5.14 24.98 7.41
C GLY A 144 -4.26 26.20 7.71
N SER A 145 -4.17 26.64 8.96
CA SER A 145 -3.33 27.78 9.35
C SER A 145 -1.86 27.39 9.42
N TYR A 146 -0.99 28.21 8.82
CA TYR A 146 0.46 28.01 8.90
C TYR A 146 0.97 28.16 10.32
N LYS A 147 1.81 27.23 10.76
CA LYS A 147 2.48 27.27 12.08
C LYS A 147 3.96 27.64 11.98
N ARG A 148 4.71 26.88 11.19
CA ARG A 148 6.16 27.03 11.04
C ARG A 148 6.69 26.27 9.82
N SER A 149 7.90 26.59 9.42
CA SER A 149 8.68 25.78 8.48
C SER A 149 9.91 25.20 9.18
N LEU A 150 10.28 23.99 8.76
CA LEU A 150 11.57 23.41 9.06
C LEU A 150 12.46 23.62 7.83
N PRO A 151 13.60 24.31 7.98
CA PRO A 151 14.46 24.64 6.86
C PRO A 151 15.13 23.40 6.27
N ASN A 152 15.47 23.50 5.00
CA ASN A 152 16.08 22.42 4.20
C ASN A 152 17.54 22.12 4.56
N THR A 153 18.13 22.81 5.53
CA THR A 153 19.58 22.82 5.79
C THR A 153 20.20 21.46 6.14
N ASN A 154 19.39 20.51 6.61
CA ASN A 154 19.84 19.12 6.83
C ASN A 154 19.19 18.15 5.83
N MET A 155 18.32 18.66 4.96
CA MET A 155 17.49 17.82 4.10
C MET A 155 18.24 17.38 2.83
N GLU A 156 19.23 18.16 2.34
CA GLU A 156 20.03 17.76 1.17
C GLU A 156 20.84 16.47 1.45
N GLU A 157 21.33 16.31 2.67
CA GLU A 157 22.00 15.08 3.09
C GLU A 157 21.03 13.92 3.34
N LEU A 158 19.80 14.24 3.77
CA LEU A 158 18.75 13.27 4.10
C LEU A 158 17.86 12.91 2.90
N PHE A 159 17.68 13.85 1.97
CA PHE A 159 16.76 13.73 0.84
C PHE A 159 17.49 13.82 -0.51
N SER A 160 18.61 13.16 -0.61
CA SER A 160 19.35 13.06 -1.88
C SER A 160 18.56 12.34 -3.00
N GLY A 161 17.37 11.86 -2.73
CA GLY A 161 16.48 11.16 -3.67
C GLY A 161 15.08 11.77 -3.76
N ILE A 162 14.50 11.70 -4.93
CA ILE A 162 13.18 12.26 -5.29
C ILE A 162 12.02 11.56 -4.56
N GLU A 163 12.23 10.40 -3.93
CA GLU A 163 11.17 9.57 -3.37
C GLU A 163 11.40 9.09 -1.93
N ASN A 164 12.18 9.82 -1.14
CA ASN A 164 12.29 9.48 0.27
C ASN A 164 10.92 9.62 0.94
N ARG A 165 10.47 8.57 1.60
CA ARG A 165 9.25 8.62 2.41
C ARG A 165 9.59 8.90 3.85
N ILE A 166 8.84 9.82 4.40
CA ILE A 166 8.80 10.02 5.84
C ILE A 166 7.62 9.24 6.37
N LEU A 167 7.89 8.49 7.40
CA LEU A 167 6.90 7.68 8.09
C LEU A 167 6.75 8.24 9.50
N PHE A 168 5.53 8.52 9.88
CA PHE A 168 5.20 8.95 11.23
C PHE A 168 4.51 7.80 11.95
N PHE A 169 5.07 7.41 13.07
CA PHE A 169 4.53 6.35 13.89
C PHE A 169 4.62 6.74 15.35
N ASP A 170 3.49 6.97 15.98
CA ASP A 170 3.38 7.49 17.36
C ASP A 170 4.15 8.80 17.50
N ASP A 171 5.19 8.88 18.32
CA ASP A 171 6.07 10.04 18.46
C ASP A 171 7.38 9.91 17.65
N TYR A 172 7.48 8.87 16.81
CA TYR A 172 8.68 8.57 16.04
C TYR A 172 8.55 9.02 14.58
N LEU A 173 9.59 9.68 14.08
CA LEU A 173 9.76 10.01 12.67
C LEU A 173 10.81 9.09 12.08
N PHE A 174 10.43 8.38 11.02
CA PHE A 174 11.38 7.56 10.26
C PHE A 174 11.56 8.11 8.87
N LEU A 175 12.80 8.13 8.43
CA LEU A 175 13.15 8.33 7.03
C LEU A 175 13.32 6.96 6.40
N ASN A 176 12.56 6.68 5.34
CA ASN A 176 12.80 5.53 4.47
C ASN A 176 13.45 6.02 3.19
N ASP A 177 14.66 5.59 2.94
CA ASP A 177 15.36 5.90 1.72
C ASP A 177 14.92 4.97 0.58
N LYS A 178 14.22 5.54 -0.38
CA LYS A 178 13.69 4.79 -1.53
C LYS A 178 14.59 4.76 -2.76
N LEU A 179 15.53 5.70 -2.87
CA LEU A 179 16.35 5.79 -4.06
C LEU A 179 17.86 5.76 -3.76
N PRO A 180 18.51 4.73 -4.25
CA PRO A 180 19.96 4.60 -4.19
C PRO A 180 20.71 5.45 -5.22
N VAL A 181 20.01 6.17 -6.12
CA VAL A 181 20.47 6.24 -7.50
C VAL A 181 21.33 7.43 -7.85
N LEU A 182 21.12 8.57 -7.25
CA LEU A 182 21.70 9.80 -7.83
C LEU A 182 22.86 10.42 -7.02
N PHE A 183 23.02 10.02 -5.77
CA PHE A 183 24.07 10.60 -4.93
C PHE A 183 24.77 9.51 -4.10
N PRO A 184 26.10 9.49 -4.08
CA PRO A 184 26.84 8.52 -3.30
C PRO A 184 26.58 8.75 -1.81
N LYS A 185 25.83 7.84 -1.19
CA LYS A 185 25.72 7.80 0.26
C LYS A 185 27.02 7.30 0.87
N LYS A 186 27.38 7.85 2.01
CA LYS A 186 28.47 7.32 2.82
C LYS A 186 28.10 5.98 3.48
N ASP A 187 26.81 5.80 3.75
CA ASP A 187 26.25 4.65 4.45
C ASP A 187 25.04 4.09 3.70
N LEU A 188 24.79 2.78 3.81
CA LEU A 188 23.69 2.04 3.16
C LEU A 188 22.51 1.81 4.11
N TRP A 189 22.12 2.80 4.90
CA TRP A 189 20.95 2.64 5.75
C TRP A 189 19.65 2.66 4.91
N THR A 190 18.70 1.82 5.30
CA THR A 190 17.37 1.74 4.69
C THR A 190 16.37 2.61 5.43
N PHE A 191 16.46 2.62 6.76
CA PHE A 191 15.67 3.47 7.64
C PHE A 191 16.58 4.28 8.55
N ALA A 192 16.15 5.47 8.89
CA ALA A 192 16.74 6.26 9.96
C ALA A 192 15.63 6.79 10.87
N LEU A 193 15.80 6.62 12.17
CA LEU A 193 15.01 7.31 13.17
C LEU A 193 15.54 8.73 13.31
N VAL A 194 14.68 9.73 13.23
CA VAL A 194 15.03 11.14 13.37
C VAL A 194 14.21 11.80 14.48
N ASP A 195 14.75 12.86 15.02
CA ASP A 195 14.02 13.72 15.96
C ASP A 195 13.17 14.78 15.24
N SER A 196 12.49 15.63 16.00
CA SER A 196 11.64 16.70 15.47
C SER A 196 12.40 17.79 14.69
N THR A 197 13.73 17.79 14.75
CA THR A 197 14.62 18.65 13.97
C THR A 197 15.19 17.93 12.75
N PHE A 198 14.78 16.70 12.49
CA PHE A 198 15.32 15.81 11.45
C PHE A 198 16.80 15.46 11.64
N THR A 199 17.28 15.45 12.85
CA THR A 199 18.60 14.92 13.19
C THR A 199 18.50 13.41 13.36
N ILE A 200 19.37 12.66 12.62
CA ILE A 200 19.41 11.20 12.71
C ILE A 200 19.82 10.76 14.11
N GLN A 201 18.99 9.94 14.73
CA GLN A 201 19.22 9.34 16.03
C GLN A 201 19.74 7.90 15.91
N GLU A 202 19.12 7.11 15.00
CA GLU A 202 19.45 5.71 14.78
C GLU A 202 19.39 5.39 13.28
N LYS A 203 20.21 4.44 12.82
CA LYS A 203 20.23 3.95 11.44
C LYS A 203 19.99 2.45 11.41
N TYR A 204 19.15 2.01 10.48
CA TYR A 204 18.80 0.61 10.28
C TYR A 204 19.21 0.16 8.89
N PHE A 205 19.96 -0.93 8.83
CA PHE A 205 20.59 -1.43 7.62
C PHE A 205 19.95 -2.73 7.17
N ASN A 206 19.82 -2.91 5.86
CA ASN A 206 19.38 -4.19 5.33
C ASN A 206 20.45 -5.28 5.60
N PRO A 207 20.12 -6.34 6.35
CA PRO A 207 21.08 -7.39 6.66
C PRO A 207 21.68 -8.09 5.42
N ALA A 208 20.96 -8.08 4.30
CA ALA A 208 21.45 -8.66 3.04
C ALA A 208 22.70 -7.96 2.48
N PHE A 209 23.00 -6.74 2.94
CA PHE A 209 24.17 -5.97 2.49
C PHE A 209 25.41 -6.20 3.34
N ALA A 210 25.31 -6.94 4.44
CA ALA A 210 26.43 -7.21 5.33
C ALA A 210 27.62 -7.83 4.57
N GLY A 211 28.77 -7.16 4.67
CA GLY A 211 30.01 -7.58 3.97
C GLY A 211 30.06 -7.24 2.48
N LYS A 212 29.07 -6.53 1.93
CA LYS A 212 28.99 -6.11 0.52
C LYS A 212 28.95 -4.59 0.36
N GLU A 213 29.06 -3.86 1.44
CA GLU A 213 28.84 -2.41 1.48
C GLU A 213 29.80 -1.67 0.55
N SER A 214 31.08 -2.06 0.57
CA SER A 214 32.10 -1.42 -0.28
C SER A 214 31.81 -1.62 -1.77
N ASP A 215 31.37 -2.81 -2.16
CA ASP A 215 31.09 -3.13 -3.56
C ASP A 215 29.81 -2.40 -4.03
N ILE A 216 28.81 -2.31 -3.18
CA ILE A 216 27.57 -1.59 -3.46
C ILE A 216 27.89 -0.10 -3.66
N ILE A 217 28.65 0.51 -2.76
CA ILE A 217 29.05 1.93 -2.83
C ILE A 217 29.94 2.18 -4.06
N ALA A 218 30.90 1.31 -4.36
CA ALA A 218 31.77 1.44 -5.52
C ALA A 218 31.02 1.35 -6.85
N ASN A 219 30.06 0.42 -6.95
CA ASN A 219 29.22 0.29 -8.15
C ASN A 219 28.34 1.51 -8.42
N LYS A 220 27.90 2.21 -7.37
CA LYS A 220 27.19 3.49 -7.50
C LYS A 220 28.05 4.60 -8.10
N ALA A 221 29.31 4.65 -7.69
CA ALA A 221 30.24 5.70 -8.16
C ALA A 221 30.58 5.58 -9.65
N LEU A 222 30.39 4.40 -10.24
CA LEU A 222 30.80 4.15 -11.63
C LEU A 222 29.77 4.56 -12.69
N HIS A 223 28.55 4.91 -12.34
CA HIS A 223 27.48 5.46 -13.22
C HIS A 223 27.35 4.85 -14.62
N ILE A 224 27.71 3.61 -14.81
CA ILE A 224 27.70 2.96 -16.13
C ILE A 224 26.35 2.29 -16.39
N GLY A 225 25.33 3.12 -16.61
CA GLY A 225 23.99 2.68 -17.03
C GLY A 225 23.15 2.10 -15.90
N TRP A 226 21.83 2.19 -16.04
CA TRP A 226 20.82 1.72 -15.10
C TRP A 226 20.92 0.24 -14.67
N LYS A 227 21.62 -0.57 -15.45
CA LYS A 227 21.79 -2.01 -15.16
C LYS A 227 22.62 -2.32 -13.92
N ASN A 228 23.47 -1.39 -13.50
CA ASN A 228 24.42 -1.59 -12.41
C ASN A 228 23.95 -1.01 -11.07
N TYR A 229 22.72 -0.50 -11.02
CA TYR A 229 22.17 -0.01 -9.76
C TYR A 229 21.60 -1.16 -8.93
N TRP A 230 21.96 -1.14 -7.67
CA TRP A 230 21.40 -2.04 -6.68
C TRP A 230 20.14 -1.42 -6.05
N ASN A 231 19.14 -2.24 -5.84
CA ASN A 231 17.94 -1.82 -5.15
C ASN A 231 18.15 -1.98 -3.64
N GLU A 232 18.75 -0.98 -3.00
CA GLU A 232 19.19 -1.07 -1.61
C GLU A 232 18.25 -0.39 -0.61
N GLY A 233 17.43 0.53 -1.09
CA GLY A 233 16.62 1.39 -0.22
C GLY A 233 15.17 0.98 -0.06
N PHE A 234 14.70 -0.05 -0.76
CA PHE A 234 13.30 -0.43 -0.64
C PHE A 234 13.06 -1.34 0.56
N ALA A 235 12.06 -0.97 1.32
CA ALA A 235 11.43 -1.86 2.26
C ALA A 235 9.92 -1.70 2.15
N SER A 236 9.21 -2.81 2.29
CA SER A 236 7.78 -2.78 2.49
C SER A 236 7.51 -2.40 3.92
N VAL A 237 6.57 -1.49 4.14
CA VAL A 237 6.19 -1.00 5.46
C VAL A 237 4.69 -1.05 5.61
N ASP A 238 4.26 -1.37 6.82
CA ASP A 238 2.86 -1.32 7.18
C ASP A 238 2.65 -0.89 8.63
N PHE A 239 1.55 -0.20 8.83
CA PHE A 239 1.08 0.23 10.13
C PHE A 239 -0.27 -0.43 10.40
N TYR A 240 -0.42 -1.01 11.58
CA TYR A 240 -1.70 -1.48 12.05
C TYR A 240 -1.82 -1.23 13.54
N ASP A 241 -2.90 -0.55 13.92
CA ASP A 241 -3.15 -0.10 15.29
C ASP A 241 -1.94 0.67 15.85
N ASN A 242 -1.24 0.19 16.83
CA ASN A 242 -0.04 0.83 17.38
C ASN A 242 1.24 0.06 17.05
N THR A 243 1.26 -0.68 15.96
CA THR A 243 2.44 -1.42 15.51
C THR A 243 2.99 -0.86 14.19
N PHE A 244 4.28 -0.85 14.07
CA PHE A 244 5.00 -0.54 12.83
C PHE A 244 5.80 -1.76 12.42
N LYS A 245 5.50 -2.30 11.26
CA LYS A 245 6.20 -3.46 10.69
C LYS A 245 6.88 -3.10 9.39
N MET A 246 7.98 -3.80 9.10
CA MET A 246 8.70 -3.64 7.85
C MET A 246 9.33 -4.95 7.40
N CYS A 247 9.55 -5.07 6.09
CA CYS A 247 10.37 -6.11 5.48
C CYS A 247 11.36 -5.47 4.53
N TYR A 248 12.64 -5.76 4.71
CA TYR A 248 13.68 -5.27 3.80
C TYR A 248 13.50 -5.86 2.41
N TYR A 249 13.84 -5.06 1.41
CA TYR A 249 13.83 -5.52 0.03
C TYR A 249 14.73 -6.75 -0.17
N GLY A 250 14.21 -7.74 -0.88
CA GLY A 250 14.88 -9.03 -1.07
C GLY A 250 14.90 -9.90 0.17
N GLY A 251 14.34 -9.44 1.28
CA GLY A 251 14.19 -10.19 2.52
C GLY A 251 13.00 -11.16 2.50
N ASP A 252 12.94 -11.96 3.54
CA ASP A 252 11.87 -12.93 3.83
C ASP A 252 11.38 -12.81 5.28
N THR A 253 11.87 -11.81 5.99
CA THR A 253 11.57 -11.61 7.40
C THR A 253 10.84 -10.29 7.59
N ILE A 254 9.67 -10.35 8.23
CA ILE A 254 8.93 -9.17 8.67
C ILE A 254 9.38 -8.86 10.10
N TYR A 255 9.79 -7.62 10.29
CA TYR A 255 10.23 -7.08 11.57
C TYR A 255 9.18 -6.12 12.12
N GLU A 256 9.09 -6.03 13.44
CA GLU A 256 8.28 -5.04 14.15
C GLU A 256 9.16 -4.12 14.98
N PHE A 257 8.87 -2.83 14.96
CA PHE A 257 9.59 -1.83 15.73
C PHE A 257 9.22 -1.91 17.21
N ASN A 258 10.22 -2.17 18.03
CA ASN A 258 10.07 -2.15 19.48
C ASN A 258 10.37 -0.73 20.01
N LYS A 259 9.33 -0.03 20.49
CA LYS A 259 9.44 1.34 20.99
C LYS A 259 10.39 1.50 22.19
N ASN A 260 10.53 0.45 23.02
CA ASN A 260 11.35 0.52 24.23
C ASN A 260 12.84 0.38 23.91
N THR A 261 13.20 -0.56 23.02
CA THR A 261 14.60 -0.79 22.65
C THR A 261 15.03 0.02 21.43
N LYS A 262 14.08 0.58 20.68
CA LYS A 262 14.28 1.25 19.37
C LYS A 262 14.91 0.32 18.32
N GLU A 263 14.58 -0.98 18.39
CA GLU A 263 15.09 -2.00 17.49
C GLU A 263 13.95 -2.60 16.67
N PHE A 264 14.27 -3.10 15.48
CA PHE A 264 13.38 -3.94 14.69
C PHE A 264 13.60 -5.40 15.04
N LEU A 265 12.60 -6.04 15.63
CA LEU A 265 12.63 -7.44 16.04
C LEU A 265 11.86 -8.31 15.05
N PRO A 266 12.36 -9.51 14.67
CA PRO A 266 11.67 -10.39 13.73
C PRO A 266 10.36 -10.92 14.34
N VAL A 267 9.26 -10.80 13.61
CA VAL A 267 7.93 -11.27 14.04
C VAL A 267 7.34 -12.33 13.13
N TYR A 268 7.75 -12.39 11.86
CA TYR A 268 7.38 -13.46 10.91
C TYR A 268 8.55 -13.76 9.99
N ILE A 269 8.73 -15.04 9.66
CA ILE A 269 9.64 -15.51 8.60
C ILE A 269 8.77 -16.12 7.50
N ILE A 270 9.02 -15.74 6.24
CA ILE A 270 8.28 -16.20 5.07
C ILE A 270 9.13 -17.19 4.31
N SER A 271 8.74 -18.47 4.26
CA SER A 271 9.44 -19.47 3.46
C SER A 271 9.07 -19.28 1.98
N LEU A 272 10.01 -18.77 1.21
CA LEU A 272 9.85 -18.48 -0.23
C LEU A 272 10.56 -19.56 -1.10
N GLY A 273 11.06 -20.63 -0.51
CA GLY A 273 11.79 -21.68 -1.21
C GLY A 273 13.16 -21.25 -1.71
N GLU A 274 13.54 -21.75 -2.89
CA GLU A 274 14.82 -21.39 -3.51
C GLU A 274 14.90 -19.88 -3.75
N ARG A 275 16.01 -19.27 -3.37
CA ARG A 275 16.24 -17.83 -3.46
C ARG A 275 17.20 -17.48 -4.60
N PRO A 276 16.96 -16.40 -5.34
CA PRO A 276 17.94 -15.90 -6.29
C PRO A 276 19.20 -15.42 -5.55
N SER A 277 20.34 -15.42 -6.26
CA SER A 277 21.56 -14.81 -5.71
C SER A 277 21.35 -13.34 -5.39
N PHE A 278 22.23 -12.77 -4.55
CA PHE A 278 22.20 -11.36 -4.22
C PHE A 278 22.22 -10.49 -5.49
N GLU A 279 23.06 -10.83 -6.44
CA GLU A 279 23.25 -10.09 -7.70
C GLU A 279 21.95 -10.07 -8.51
N ILE A 280 21.23 -11.19 -8.58
CA ILE A 280 19.95 -11.30 -9.30
C ILE A 280 18.85 -10.54 -8.54
N SER A 281 18.79 -10.69 -7.23
CA SER A 281 17.69 -10.15 -6.41
C SER A 281 17.73 -8.64 -6.24
N HIS A 282 18.93 -8.02 -6.23
CA HIS A 282 19.11 -6.59 -5.90
C HIS A 282 19.38 -5.69 -7.08
N GLN A 283 19.48 -6.22 -8.31
CA GLN A 283 19.56 -5.35 -9.50
C GLN A 283 18.30 -4.50 -9.65
N TRP A 284 18.49 -3.23 -10.01
CA TRP A 284 17.38 -2.30 -10.30
C TRP A 284 16.54 -2.80 -11.47
N ILE A 285 17.20 -3.09 -12.59
CA ILE A 285 16.57 -3.74 -13.74
C ILE A 285 16.71 -5.25 -13.53
N LYS A 286 15.59 -5.92 -13.30
CA LYS A 286 15.59 -7.34 -13.03
C LYS A 286 16.02 -8.16 -14.22
N ASP A 287 16.97 -9.08 -14.00
CA ASP A 287 17.22 -10.17 -14.93
C ASP A 287 15.93 -11.01 -15.07
N PRO A 288 15.54 -11.43 -16.28
CA PRO A 288 14.38 -12.29 -16.50
C PRO A 288 14.37 -13.54 -15.60
N ILE A 289 15.55 -14.09 -15.27
CA ILE A 289 15.69 -15.27 -14.39
C ILE A 289 15.15 -14.99 -12.98
N PHE A 290 15.18 -13.74 -12.52
CA PHE A 290 14.62 -13.35 -11.21
C PHE A 290 13.15 -13.76 -11.08
N PHE A 291 12.40 -13.66 -12.14
CA PHE A 291 10.98 -13.95 -12.14
C PHE A 291 10.63 -15.43 -12.06
N ASN A 292 11.61 -16.32 -12.21
CA ASN A 292 11.41 -17.75 -12.00
C ASN A 292 11.33 -18.11 -10.51
N TYR A 293 11.88 -17.26 -9.64
CA TYR A 293 11.81 -17.42 -8.19
C TYR A 293 10.53 -16.82 -7.64
N LEU A 294 10.08 -17.32 -6.50
CA LEU A 294 9.05 -16.68 -5.70
C LEU A 294 9.65 -15.45 -5.01
N TRP A 295 9.05 -14.29 -5.23
CA TRP A 295 9.54 -13.04 -4.65
C TRP A 295 8.44 -12.33 -3.89
N PHE A 296 8.82 -11.76 -2.77
CA PHE A 296 7.95 -10.96 -1.90
C PHE A 296 7.98 -9.51 -2.35
N SER A 297 6.81 -8.89 -2.48
CA SER A 297 6.68 -7.49 -2.93
C SER A 297 6.20 -6.55 -1.83
N ASN A 298 5.20 -6.97 -1.07
CA ASN A 298 4.58 -6.13 -0.05
C ASN A 298 3.79 -6.99 0.95
N PHE A 299 3.33 -6.38 2.03
CA PHE A 299 2.40 -7.00 2.97
C PHE A 299 1.44 -5.95 3.54
N TYR A 300 0.28 -6.42 4.01
CA TYR A 300 -0.62 -5.66 4.85
C TYR A 300 -0.97 -6.45 6.10
N ASP A 301 -0.94 -5.76 7.22
CA ASP A 301 -1.32 -6.32 8.51
C ASP A 301 -2.74 -5.89 8.90
N SER A 302 -3.49 -6.74 9.57
CA SER A 302 -4.78 -6.44 10.19
C SER A 302 -4.85 -7.14 11.55
N GLU A 303 -5.95 -7.04 12.26
CA GLU A 303 -6.12 -7.72 13.55
C GLU A 303 -5.97 -9.23 13.42
N THR A 304 -6.69 -9.83 12.49
CA THR A 304 -6.78 -11.28 12.34
C THR A 304 -5.81 -11.83 11.30
N TYR A 305 -5.51 -11.07 10.26
CA TYR A 305 -4.81 -11.59 9.08
C TYR A 305 -3.54 -10.80 8.76
N LEU A 306 -2.59 -11.53 8.19
CA LEU A 306 -1.46 -10.96 7.47
C LEU A 306 -1.62 -11.30 5.99
N TYR A 307 -1.64 -10.29 5.14
CA TYR A 307 -1.72 -10.42 3.68
C TYR A 307 -0.34 -10.24 3.08
N LEU A 308 0.14 -11.25 2.34
CA LEU A 308 1.43 -11.22 1.67
C LEU A 308 1.22 -11.12 0.16
N PHE A 309 1.92 -10.22 -0.48
CA PHE A 309 1.90 -10.01 -1.91
C PHE A 309 3.17 -10.60 -2.52
N LEU A 310 2.98 -11.52 -3.44
CA LEU A 310 4.06 -12.30 -4.02
C LEU A 310 3.93 -12.32 -5.55
N GLY A 311 5.07 -12.53 -6.20
CA GLY A 311 5.11 -12.76 -7.63
C GLY A 311 5.93 -13.99 -7.96
N LYS A 312 5.56 -14.69 -9.02
CA LYS A 312 6.34 -15.77 -9.63
C LYS A 312 5.98 -15.86 -11.10
N SER A 313 6.97 -15.77 -11.98
CA SER A 313 6.75 -15.68 -13.43
C SER A 313 5.79 -14.54 -13.76
N ASP A 314 4.71 -14.78 -14.47
CA ASP A 314 3.73 -13.79 -14.86
C ASP A 314 2.52 -13.72 -13.92
N ASN A 315 2.58 -14.46 -12.81
CA ASN A 315 1.49 -14.54 -11.86
C ASN A 315 1.77 -13.68 -10.62
N SER A 316 0.72 -13.05 -10.14
CA SER A 316 0.67 -12.41 -8.83
C SER A 316 -0.13 -13.26 -7.86
N TYR A 317 0.33 -13.34 -6.64
CA TYR A 317 -0.32 -14.10 -5.59
C TYR A 317 -0.55 -13.22 -4.38
N ILE A 318 -1.67 -13.46 -3.73
CA ILE A 318 -1.98 -12.94 -2.42
C ILE A 318 -2.12 -14.14 -1.50
N ILE A 319 -1.37 -14.10 -0.41
CA ILE A 319 -1.50 -15.10 0.64
C ILE A 319 -2.15 -14.41 1.82
N ARG A 320 -3.29 -14.93 2.26
CA ARG A 320 -3.90 -14.56 3.52
C ARG A 320 -3.47 -15.58 4.58
N TYR A 321 -2.73 -15.11 5.55
CA TYR A 321 -2.30 -15.90 6.71
C TYR A 321 -3.17 -15.52 7.92
N ASP A 322 -3.86 -16.50 8.48
CA ASP A 322 -4.63 -16.34 9.71
C ASP A 322 -3.69 -16.44 10.91
N LYS A 323 -3.55 -15.35 11.65
CA LYS A 323 -2.63 -15.26 12.79
C LYS A 323 -3.06 -16.10 13.98
N THR A 324 -4.34 -16.50 14.04
CA THR A 324 -4.92 -17.24 15.16
C THR A 324 -4.68 -18.76 15.06
N ASN A 325 -4.71 -19.29 13.84
CA ASN A 325 -4.64 -20.74 13.60
C ASN A 325 -3.54 -21.16 12.61
N GLY A 326 -2.87 -20.19 11.96
CA GLY A 326 -1.83 -20.46 10.96
C GLY A 326 -2.34 -20.92 9.60
N GLU A 327 -3.66 -20.83 9.33
CA GLU A 327 -4.23 -21.21 8.04
C GLU A 327 -3.74 -20.26 6.94
N LEU A 328 -3.35 -20.85 5.79
CA LEU A 328 -2.97 -20.11 4.59
C LEU A 328 -4.03 -20.31 3.51
N ARG A 329 -4.43 -19.20 2.87
CA ARG A 329 -5.21 -19.22 1.63
C ARG A 329 -4.50 -18.43 0.56
N SER A 330 -4.40 -19.03 -0.62
CA SER A 330 -3.74 -18.46 -1.78
C SER A 330 -4.77 -17.97 -2.79
N TYR A 331 -4.57 -16.77 -3.30
CA TYR A 331 -5.34 -16.19 -4.39
C TYR A 331 -4.37 -15.87 -5.52
N LYS A 332 -4.70 -16.31 -6.72
CA LYS A 332 -3.85 -16.14 -7.90
C LYS A 332 -4.51 -15.21 -8.91
N SER A 333 -3.75 -14.26 -9.41
CA SER A 333 -4.14 -13.38 -10.50
C SER A 333 -3.08 -13.43 -11.59
N GLU A 334 -3.49 -13.48 -12.84
CA GLU A 334 -2.58 -13.26 -13.95
C GLU A 334 -2.28 -11.76 -14.05
N SER A 335 -1.01 -11.40 -13.92
CA SER A 335 -0.59 -10.01 -14.06
C SER A 335 -0.21 -9.73 -15.51
N PRO A 336 -0.86 -8.80 -16.22
CA PRO A 336 -0.41 -8.43 -17.54
C PRO A 336 0.96 -7.76 -17.45
N ILE A 337 1.94 -8.31 -18.18
CA ILE A 337 3.23 -7.65 -18.39
C ILE A 337 3.01 -6.54 -19.41
N LYS A 338 3.29 -5.30 -19.05
CA LYS A 338 3.36 -4.21 -20.04
C LYS A 338 4.81 -3.94 -20.38
N GLU A 339 5.18 -4.18 -21.64
CA GLU A 339 6.41 -3.65 -22.21
C GLU A 339 6.20 -2.17 -22.51
N ILE A 340 7.01 -1.31 -21.90
CA ILE A 340 7.03 0.12 -22.22
C ILE A 340 8.32 0.40 -22.99
N ASN A 341 8.16 0.70 -24.28
CA ASN A 341 9.24 1.18 -25.13
C ASN A 341 9.35 2.69 -25.01
N LEU A 342 10.35 3.17 -24.27
CA LEU A 342 10.66 4.59 -24.22
C LEU A 342 11.65 4.94 -25.35
N PRO A 343 11.35 5.93 -26.22
CA PRO A 343 12.27 6.36 -27.27
C PRO A 343 13.63 6.78 -26.66
N GLY A 344 14.71 6.14 -27.15
CA GLY A 344 16.07 6.46 -26.72
C GLY A 344 16.53 5.79 -25.41
N SER A 345 15.72 4.95 -24.82
CA SER A 345 16.07 4.16 -23.63
C SER A 345 16.04 2.66 -23.96
N PRO A 346 16.83 1.81 -23.26
CA PRO A 346 16.68 0.38 -23.40
C PRO A 346 15.25 -0.01 -23.00
N ASN A 347 14.69 -1.01 -23.68
CA ASN A 347 13.36 -1.53 -23.42
C ASN A 347 13.23 -1.90 -21.94
N PHE A 348 12.38 -1.19 -21.22
CA PHE A 348 12.06 -1.50 -19.84
C PHE A 348 10.85 -2.43 -19.83
N ILE A 349 11.01 -3.60 -19.23
CA ILE A 349 9.86 -4.40 -18.84
C ILE A 349 9.40 -3.82 -17.50
N ILE A 350 8.48 -2.85 -17.58
CA ILE A 350 7.76 -2.43 -16.38
C ILE A 350 6.63 -3.45 -16.24
N ARG A 351 6.85 -4.42 -15.37
CA ARG A 351 5.70 -5.10 -14.79
C ARG A 351 4.95 -4.02 -14.04
N ASN A 352 3.75 -3.71 -14.49
CA ASN A 352 2.85 -2.93 -13.67
C ASN A 352 2.89 -3.59 -12.30
N ARG A 353 3.49 -2.91 -11.33
CA ARG A 353 3.26 -3.18 -9.95
C ARG A 353 1.80 -2.74 -9.73
N THR A 354 0.88 -3.56 -10.17
CA THR A 354 -0.41 -3.55 -9.57
C THR A 354 -0.16 -4.09 -8.16
N ASN A 355 0.39 -3.24 -7.29
CA ASN A 355 0.20 -3.40 -5.86
C ASN A 355 -1.29 -3.22 -5.56
N SER A 356 -2.08 -3.01 -6.57
CA SER A 356 -3.51 -2.92 -6.52
C SER A 356 -4.07 -4.33 -6.37
N PHE A 357 -4.66 -4.47 -5.29
CA PHE A 357 -5.32 -5.62 -4.75
C PHE A 357 -6.79 -5.47 -5.14
N VAL A 358 -7.21 -6.22 -6.14
CA VAL A 358 -8.58 -6.18 -6.63
C VAL A 358 -9.37 -7.30 -5.98
N LEU A 359 -10.42 -6.94 -5.25
CA LEU A 359 -11.32 -7.88 -4.57
C LEU A 359 -12.71 -7.81 -5.20
N ILE A 360 -13.38 -8.94 -5.26
CA ILE A 360 -14.79 -8.95 -5.62
C ILE A 360 -15.58 -8.30 -4.49
N ASN A 361 -16.27 -7.22 -4.79
CA ASN A 361 -17.11 -6.52 -3.81
C ASN A 361 -18.43 -7.26 -3.60
N ASP A 362 -18.40 -8.29 -2.77
CA ASP A 362 -19.58 -9.06 -2.35
C ASP A 362 -20.29 -8.44 -1.13
N ILE A 363 -19.78 -7.34 -0.60
CA ILE A 363 -20.40 -6.62 0.52
C ILE A 363 -21.52 -5.71 0.00
N SER A 364 -21.21 -4.77 -0.89
CA SER A 364 -22.17 -3.82 -1.46
C SER A 364 -22.56 -4.13 -2.90
N GLY A 365 -21.80 -4.99 -3.58
CA GLY A 365 -21.92 -5.22 -5.01
C GLY A 365 -21.29 -4.08 -5.83
N GLY A 366 -21.53 -4.10 -7.12
CA GLY A 366 -21.00 -3.13 -8.07
C GLY A 366 -19.61 -3.47 -8.58
N ASN A 367 -18.74 -2.48 -8.70
CA ASN A 367 -17.39 -2.65 -9.18
C ASN A 367 -16.54 -3.47 -8.20
N PRO A 368 -15.53 -4.20 -8.69
CA PRO A 368 -14.49 -4.73 -7.83
C PRO A 368 -13.88 -3.62 -6.98
N PHE A 369 -13.50 -3.93 -5.75
CA PHE A 369 -12.83 -3.02 -4.84
C PHE A 369 -11.32 -3.11 -5.06
N GLU A 370 -10.69 -1.99 -5.41
CA GLU A 370 -9.25 -1.89 -5.58
C GLU A 370 -8.63 -1.21 -4.35
N VAL A 371 -7.67 -1.85 -3.69
CA VAL A 371 -7.00 -1.25 -2.53
C VAL A 371 -5.95 -0.26 -3.02
N GLU A 372 -6.32 1.00 -3.19
CA GLU A 372 -5.41 2.06 -3.60
C GLU A 372 -4.65 2.66 -2.42
N TYR A 373 -5.34 2.86 -1.30
CA TYR A 373 -4.75 3.43 -0.10
C TYR A 373 -5.11 2.62 1.14
N LYS A 374 -4.30 2.79 2.17
CA LYS A 374 -4.55 2.26 3.51
C LYS A 374 -4.54 3.42 4.50
N SER A 375 -5.46 3.40 5.45
CA SER A 375 -5.49 4.43 6.50
C SER A 375 -4.20 4.45 7.32
N SER A 376 -3.84 5.59 7.90
CA SER A 376 -2.65 5.76 8.73
C SER A 376 -2.61 4.80 9.94
N ASN A 377 -3.77 4.45 10.49
CA ASN A 377 -3.90 3.46 11.57
C ASN A 377 -4.02 2.01 11.07
N GLY A 378 -3.99 1.80 9.76
CA GLY A 378 -4.06 0.48 9.12
C GLY A 378 -5.41 -0.22 9.16
N LYS A 379 -6.46 0.40 9.73
CA LYS A 379 -7.76 -0.25 9.97
C LYS A 379 -8.71 -0.18 8.78
N TYR A 380 -8.41 0.64 7.76
CA TYR A 380 -9.26 0.83 6.60
C TYR A 380 -8.47 0.69 5.30
N TRP A 381 -9.06 0.04 4.33
CA TRP A 381 -8.68 0.12 2.93
C TRP A 381 -9.54 1.14 2.22
N VAL A 382 -8.96 1.82 1.25
CA VAL A 382 -9.63 2.88 0.48
C VAL A 382 -9.46 2.61 -0.99
N ASP A 383 -10.57 2.64 -1.70
CA ASP A 383 -10.66 2.68 -3.14
C ASP A 383 -11.21 4.03 -3.59
N VAL A 384 -10.84 4.48 -4.76
CA VAL A 384 -11.28 5.76 -5.34
C VAL A 384 -11.93 5.51 -6.68
N ILE A 385 -13.17 5.96 -6.83
CA ILE A 385 -13.88 5.83 -8.09
C ILE A 385 -14.38 7.20 -8.57
N THR A 386 -14.22 7.48 -9.86
CA THR A 386 -14.83 8.67 -10.45
C THR A 386 -16.35 8.48 -10.63
N SER A 387 -17.09 9.56 -10.63
CA SER A 387 -18.54 9.50 -10.89
C SER A 387 -18.87 8.99 -12.29
N SER A 388 -17.98 9.24 -13.26
CA SER A 388 -18.07 8.71 -14.63
C SER A 388 -17.93 7.18 -14.62
N ASP A 389 -16.85 6.66 -14.03
CA ASP A 389 -16.59 5.22 -13.97
C ASP A 389 -17.70 4.47 -13.23
N LEU A 390 -18.23 5.09 -12.16
CA LEU A 390 -19.33 4.53 -11.40
C LEU A 390 -20.58 4.33 -12.27
N LYS A 391 -20.90 5.30 -13.14
CA LYS A 391 -22.06 5.22 -14.05
C LYS A 391 -21.83 4.32 -15.25
N GLU A 392 -20.64 4.34 -15.82
CA GLU A 392 -20.32 3.57 -17.02
C GLU A 392 -20.19 2.06 -16.71
N ASN A 393 -19.64 1.73 -15.56
CA ASN A 393 -19.28 0.35 -15.23
C ASN A 393 -20.34 -0.39 -14.42
N ILE A 394 -21.35 0.30 -13.84
CA ILE A 394 -22.38 -0.35 -13.03
C ILE A 394 -23.76 -0.23 -13.65
N ASN A 395 -24.32 -1.36 -14.07
CA ASN A 395 -25.73 -1.43 -14.43
C ASN A 395 -26.60 -1.55 -13.17
N ILE A 396 -27.41 -0.55 -12.88
CA ILE A 396 -28.26 -0.50 -11.69
C ILE A 396 -29.25 -1.67 -11.62
N ALA A 397 -29.79 -2.12 -12.77
CA ALA A 397 -30.74 -3.23 -12.79
C ALA A 397 -30.05 -4.56 -12.41
N ASP A 398 -28.82 -4.74 -12.83
CA ASP A 398 -28.00 -5.90 -12.45
C ASP A 398 -27.57 -5.81 -10.99
N LEU A 399 -27.11 -4.65 -10.52
CA LEU A 399 -26.77 -4.41 -9.12
C LEU A 399 -27.95 -4.71 -8.18
N LYS A 400 -29.15 -4.27 -8.51
CA LYS A 400 -30.36 -4.57 -7.71
C LYS A 400 -30.67 -6.07 -7.59
N ARG A 401 -30.29 -6.86 -8.60
CA ARG A 401 -30.49 -8.32 -8.61
C ARG A 401 -29.34 -9.07 -7.92
N GLN A 402 -28.19 -8.45 -7.77
CA GLN A 402 -27.01 -9.07 -7.17
C GLN A 402 -27.26 -9.39 -5.69
N SER A 403 -26.93 -10.61 -5.26
CA SER A 403 -26.90 -10.96 -3.84
C SER A 403 -25.64 -10.39 -3.18
N VAL A 404 -25.79 -9.71 -2.06
CA VAL A 404 -24.69 -9.06 -1.33
C VAL A 404 -24.76 -9.39 0.16
N LYS A 405 -23.68 -9.11 0.88
CA LYS A 405 -23.61 -9.31 2.34
C LYS A 405 -24.26 -8.16 3.12
N ASN A 406 -24.29 -6.94 2.56
CA ASN A 406 -24.87 -5.76 3.19
C ASN A 406 -25.83 -5.03 2.22
N GLU A 407 -27.13 -5.26 2.39
CA GLU A 407 -28.15 -4.60 1.56
C GLU A 407 -28.22 -3.10 1.79
N ASN A 408 -27.83 -2.58 2.97
CA ASN A 408 -27.80 -1.15 3.23
C ASN A 408 -26.68 -0.48 2.42
N SER A 409 -25.47 -1.03 2.40
CA SER A 409 -24.36 -0.51 1.58
C SER A 409 -24.70 -0.59 0.09
N LYS A 410 -25.42 -1.64 -0.36
CA LYS A 410 -25.93 -1.73 -1.73
C LYS A 410 -26.95 -0.63 -2.04
N ALA A 411 -27.87 -0.36 -1.13
CA ALA A 411 -28.85 0.70 -1.31
C ALA A 411 -28.18 2.09 -1.37
N GLN A 412 -27.17 2.33 -0.54
CA GLN A 412 -26.35 3.55 -0.61
C GLN A 412 -25.66 3.69 -1.97
N LEU A 413 -25.06 2.61 -2.48
CA LEU A 413 -24.42 2.60 -3.79
C LEU A 413 -25.43 2.93 -4.92
N VAL A 414 -26.62 2.34 -4.90
CA VAL A 414 -27.68 2.63 -5.88
C VAL A 414 -28.10 4.09 -5.83
N ASN A 415 -28.27 4.67 -4.64
CA ASN A 415 -28.60 6.08 -4.49
C ASN A 415 -27.47 6.96 -5.01
N LEU A 416 -26.25 6.64 -4.66
CA LEU A 416 -25.08 7.37 -5.10
C LEU A 416 -24.94 7.42 -6.63
N ILE A 417 -25.17 6.29 -7.33
CA ILE A 417 -25.15 6.23 -8.79
C ILE A 417 -26.24 7.15 -9.39
N ASN A 418 -27.45 7.17 -8.80
CA ASN A 418 -28.55 8.00 -9.28
C ASN A 418 -28.30 9.50 -9.07
N GLU A 419 -27.62 9.88 -7.97
CA GLU A 419 -27.41 11.26 -7.57
C GLU A 419 -26.10 11.86 -8.11
N SER A 420 -25.18 11.02 -8.62
CA SER A 420 -23.89 11.49 -9.13
C SER A 420 -24.01 12.13 -10.49
N THR A 421 -23.15 13.10 -10.76
CA THR A 421 -22.97 13.78 -12.04
C THR A 421 -21.52 13.66 -12.50
N GLU A 422 -21.23 13.90 -13.77
CA GLU A 422 -19.86 13.86 -14.30
C GLU A 422 -18.96 14.97 -13.71
N GLU A 423 -19.58 16.01 -13.15
CA GLU A 423 -18.88 17.16 -12.54
C GLU A 423 -18.56 16.93 -11.06
N ASP A 424 -19.00 15.82 -10.48
CA ASP A 424 -18.74 15.51 -9.07
C ASP A 424 -17.26 15.14 -8.83
N ASN A 425 -16.79 15.46 -7.64
CA ASN A 425 -15.50 14.94 -7.15
C ASN A 425 -15.51 13.42 -7.08
N PRO A 426 -14.33 12.77 -7.09
CA PRO A 426 -14.24 11.33 -6.86
C PRO A 426 -14.91 10.90 -5.55
N ILE A 427 -15.34 9.66 -5.54
CA ILE A 427 -16.01 9.01 -4.41
C ILE A 427 -15.01 8.08 -3.75
N LEU A 428 -14.88 8.16 -2.44
CA LEU A 428 -14.06 7.24 -1.67
C LEU A 428 -14.92 6.07 -1.19
N LEU A 429 -14.47 4.86 -1.49
CA LEU A 429 -14.99 3.62 -0.93
C LEU A 429 -14.08 3.24 0.22
N ILE A 430 -14.60 3.20 1.43
CA ILE A 430 -13.82 2.93 2.63
C ILE A 430 -14.28 1.61 3.23
N SER A 431 -13.37 0.66 3.34
CA SER A 431 -13.65 -0.67 3.86
C SER A 431 -12.92 -0.90 5.18
N LYS A 432 -13.67 -1.26 6.22
CA LYS A 432 -13.12 -1.56 7.55
C LYS A 432 -12.60 -2.98 7.60
N LEU A 433 -11.33 -3.16 7.91
CA LEU A 433 -10.67 -4.46 8.04
C LEU A 433 -11.14 -5.24 9.28
N LYS A 434 -11.08 -6.58 9.15
CA LYS A 434 -11.32 -7.52 10.25
C LYS A 434 -10.11 -7.66 11.15
#